data_48936dca7f7c6f993c6e8f141795f6a7
#
_entry.id   48936dca7f7c6f993c6e8f141795f6a7
#
_cell.length_a   1.000
_cell.length_b   1.000
_cell.length_c   1.000
_cell.angle_alpha   90.00
_cell.angle_beta   90.00
_cell.angle_gamma   90.00
#
_symmetry.space_group_name_H-M   'P 1'
#
loop_
_entity.id
_entity.type
_entity.pdbx_description
1 polymer ?
#
loop_
_entity_poly.entity_id
_entity_poly.type
_entity_poly.pdbx_seq_one_letter_code
_entity_poly.pdbx_strand_id
1 'polypeptide(L)'
;MIRVLLADDEHLIRGAVAALLGLDPDLEVVAEVGRGDEVAAAVAAHDPDVAVLDIEMPGADGLTVAEELRSSGARCAVCILTSFGRPGYLRRAMAAGVRGFVPKDAPTEELAAAVRKVHAGGRYLDAELAAAAMEAGDNPLTDREREILRQIAAGADTSGIAARLHLSEGTVRNYLSSAMSKLGTSGRLAAVQAAQEMGWI
;
A
#
# COMPACT_ATOMS: atom_id res chain seq x y z
N MET A 1 -6.70 25.88 6.44
CA MET A 1 -5.41 25.14 6.64
C MET A 1 -5.77 23.67 6.55
N ILE A 2 -5.11 22.92 5.66
CA ILE A 2 -5.37 21.50 5.46
C ILE A 2 -4.53 20.72 6.49
N ARG A 3 -5.19 19.91 7.29
CA ARG A 3 -4.57 19.12 8.37
C ARG A 3 -4.09 17.79 7.81
N VAL A 4 -2.80 17.51 7.89
CA VAL A 4 -2.16 16.34 7.30
C VAL A 4 -1.63 15.41 8.40
N LEU A 5 -1.99 14.14 8.34
CA LEU A 5 -1.30 13.07 9.06
C LEU A 5 -0.29 12.45 8.11
N LEU A 6 0.95 12.26 8.57
CA LEU A 6 2.01 11.60 7.80
C LEU A 6 2.41 10.29 8.47
N ALA A 7 2.33 9.18 7.73
CA ALA A 7 2.72 7.85 8.17
C ALA A 7 3.79 7.26 7.24
N ASP A 8 4.97 6.99 7.79
CA ASP A 8 6.12 6.45 7.06
C ASP A 8 7.09 5.85 8.10
N ASP A 9 7.60 4.65 7.89
CA ASP A 9 8.51 4.01 8.84
C ASP A 9 9.94 4.55 8.76
N GLU A 10 10.31 5.19 7.65
CA GLU A 10 11.60 5.82 7.46
C GLU A 10 11.66 7.19 8.14
N HIS A 11 12.13 7.23 9.39
CA HIS A 11 12.16 8.43 10.23
C HIS A 11 12.77 9.67 9.55
N LEU A 12 13.83 9.49 8.76
CA LEU A 12 14.49 10.60 8.06
C LEU A 12 13.60 11.16 6.94
N ILE A 13 13.00 10.29 6.15
CA ILE A 13 12.10 10.66 5.05
C ILE A 13 10.86 11.33 5.63
N ARG A 14 10.23 10.74 6.63
CA ARG A 14 9.06 11.29 7.30
C ARG A 14 9.32 12.70 7.81
N GLY A 15 10.44 12.91 8.55
CA GLY A 15 10.80 14.24 9.05
C GLY A 15 11.09 15.26 7.94
N ALA A 16 11.73 14.83 6.84
CA ALA A 16 11.98 15.70 5.68
C ALA A 16 10.66 16.10 4.99
N VAL A 17 9.77 15.14 4.75
CA VAL A 17 8.45 15.39 4.13
C VAL A 17 7.60 16.30 5.02
N ALA A 18 7.59 16.06 6.35
CA ALA A 18 6.88 16.92 7.29
C ALA A 18 7.40 18.37 7.24
N ALA A 19 8.72 18.55 7.25
CA ALA A 19 9.33 19.87 7.16
C ALA A 19 8.99 20.57 5.83
N LEU A 20 9.02 19.85 4.72
CA LEU A 20 8.72 20.39 3.39
C LEU A 20 7.25 20.78 3.25
N LEU A 21 6.31 19.95 3.69
CA LEU A 21 4.89 20.30 3.72
C LEU A 21 4.61 21.52 4.64
N GLY A 22 5.37 21.65 5.73
CA GLY A 22 5.28 22.79 6.65
C GLY A 22 5.76 24.13 6.08
N LEU A 23 6.42 24.14 4.92
CA LEU A 23 6.77 25.39 4.21
C LEU A 23 5.57 26.02 3.50
N ASP A 24 4.53 25.23 3.23
CA ASP A 24 3.30 25.70 2.59
C ASP A 24 2.34 26.27 3.65
N PRO A 25 1.96 27.53 3.57
CA PRO A 25 1.19 28.20 4.63
C PRO A 25 -0.24 27.69 4.79
N ASP A 26 -0.74 26.91 3.85
CA ASP A 26 -2.08 26.32 3.84
C ASP A 26 -2.09 24.84 4.31
N LEU A 27 -0.90 24.23 4.55
CA LEU A 27 -0.75 22.87 5.03
C LEU A 27 -0.26 22.84 6.49
N GLU A 28 -0.74 21.89 7.27
CA GLU A 28 -0.29 21.67 8.66
C GLU A 28 -0.14 20.17 8.92
N VAL A 29 1.07 19.71 9.24
CA VAL A 29 1.29 18.33 9.68
C VAL A 29 0.89 18.24 11.15
N VAL A 30 -0.25 17.61 11.43
CA VAL A 30 -0.84 17.52 12.78
C VAL A 30 -0.45 16.25 13.52
N ALA A 31 0.04 15.22 12.80
CA ALA A 31 0.52 13.99 13.39
C ALA A 31 1.55 13.30 12.48
N GLU A 32 2.53 12.67 13.10
CA GLU A 32 3.51 11.81 12.46
C GLU A 32 3.52 10.46 13.16
N VAL A 33 3.43 9.35 12.40
CA VAL A 33 3.50 7.98 12.93
C VAL A 33 4.47 7.14 12.10
N GLY A 34 5.09 6.16 12.72
CA GLY A 34 6.07 5.27 12.07
C GLY A 34 5.54 3.87 11.77
N ARG A 35 4.26 3.61 12.06
CA ARG A 35 3.66 2.27 11.98
C ARG A 35 2.22 2.38 11.49
N GLY A 36 1.81 1.45 10.63
CA GLY A 36 0.46 1.44 10.09
C GLY A 36 -0.61 1.17 11.16
N ASP A 37 -0.32 0.33 12.15
CA ASP A 37 -1.24 0.02 13.25
C ASP A 37 -1.49 1.20 14.23
N GLU A 38 -0.72 2.28 14.13
CA GLU A 38 -0.92 3.51 14.89
C GLU A 38 -1.82 4.53 14.18
N VAL A 39 -2.00 4.41 12.85
CA VAL A 39 -2.66 5.43 12.04
C VAL A 39 -4.11 5.67 12.44
N ALA A 40 -4.88 4.62 12.67
CA ALA A 40 -6.30 4.75 13.02
C ALA A 40 -6.50 5.53 14.33
N ALA A 41 -5.65 5.27 15.33
CA ALA A 41 -5.67 6.01 16.60
C ALA A 41 -5.26 7.48 16.41
N ALA A 42 -4.24 7.74 15.59
CA ALA A 42 -3.80 9.10 15.28
C ALA A 42 -4.86 9.90 14.49
N VAL A 43 -5.56 9.26 13.53
CA VAL A 43 -6.70 9.87 12.82
C VAL A 43 -7.80 10.26 13.80
N ALA A 44 -8.15 9.37 14.73
CA ALA A 44 -9.20 9.66 15.73
C ALA A 44 -8.80 10.78 16.71
N ALA A 45 -7.51 10.88 17.05
CA ALA A 45 -7.01 11.88 18.01
C ALA A 45 -6.83 13.26 17.37
N HIS A 46 -6.41 13.33 16.11
CA HIS A 46 -6.01 14.58 15.48
C HIS A 46 -6.97 15.07 14.39
N ASP A 47 -7.98 14.29 14.00
CA ASP A 47 -8.98 14.62 12.96
C ASP A 47 -8.34 15.28 11.72
N PRO A 48 -7.41 14.59 11.00
CA PRO A 48 -6.77 15.13 9.82
C PRO A 48 -7.72 15.13 8.64
N ASP A 49 -7.55 16.09 7.72
CA ASP A 49 -8.28 16.15 6.45
C ASP A 49 -7.73 15.13 5.44
N VAL A 50 -6.40 14.94 5.45
CA VAL A 50 -5.68 14.04 4.55
C VAL A 50 -4.67 13.20 5.35
N ALA A 51 -4.68 11.89 5.14
CA ALA A 51 -3.61 10.99 5.58
C ALA A 51 -2.69 10.68 4.39
N VAL A 52 -1.42 11.02 4.51
CA VAL A 52 -0.35 10.63 3.59
C VAL A 52 0.31 9.40 4.18
N LEU A 53 0.21 8.26 3.48
CA LEU A 53 0.63 6.95 3.98
C LEU A 53 1.68 6.33 3.06
N ASP A 54 2.80 5.88 3.61
CA ASP A 54 3.64 4.92 2.90
C ASP A 54 2.95 3.56 2.81
N ILE A 55 3.30 2.78 1.80
CA ILE A 55 2.79 1.41 1.64
C ILE A 55 3.50 0.47 2.60
N GLU A 56 4.82 0.50 2.65
CA GLU A 56 5.63 -0.47 3.38
C GLU A 56 5.88 0.01 4.82
N MET A 57 4.97 -0.31 5.73
CA MET A 57 5.07 0.03 7.15
C MET A 57 4.94 -1.20 8.05
N PRO A 58 5.62 -1.26 9.19
CA PRO A 58 5.41 -2.30 10.19
C PRO A 58 4.01 -2.20 10.82
N GLY A 59 3.49 -3.34 11.30
CA GLY A 59 2.17 -3.44 11.92
C GLY A 59 1.05 -3.65 10.91
N ALA A 60 0.83 -2.70 10.00
CA ALA A 60 -0.09 -2.81 8.88
C ALA A 60 0.45 -2.05 7.67
N ASP A 61 0.28 -2.59 6.45
CA ASP A 61 0.64 -1.85 5.23
C ASP A 61 -0.34 -0.70 4.98
N GLY A 62 0.14 0.38 4.31
CA GLY A 62 -0.64 1.59 4.09
C GLY A 62 -1.93 1.37 3.27
N LEU A 63 -1.99 0.34 2.44
CA LEU A 63 -3.20 0.00 1.69
C LEU A 63 -4.24 -0.68 2.57
N THR A 64 -3.80 -1.56 3.49
CA THR A 64 -4.66 -2.13 4.54
C THR A 64 -5.23 -1.03 5.44
N VAL A 65 -4.39 -0.09 5.86
CA VAL A 65 -4.82 1.09 6.64
C VAL A 65 -5.85 1.91 5.88
N ALA A 66 -5.66 2.14 4.58
CA ALA A 66 -6.64 2.85 3.75
C ALA A 66 -7.99 2.13 3.67
N GLU A 67 -7.98 0.78 3.57
CA GLU A 67 -9.18 -0.06 3.61
C GLU A 67 -9.90 0.05 4.96
N GLU A 68 -9.16 0.04 6.07
CA GLU A 68 -9.69 0.20 7.43
C GLU A 68 -10.30 1.58 7.66
N LEU A 69 -9.62 2.66 7.26
CA LEU A 69 -10.13 4.03 7.37
C LEU A 69 -11.43 4.19 6.57
N ARG A 70 -11.49 3.66 5.35
CA ARG A 70 -12.72 3.67 4.55
C ARG A 70 -13.84 2.89 5.20
N SER A 71 -13.55 1.72 5.75
CA SER A 71 -14.55 0.82 6.35
C SER A 71 -15.11 1.38 7.67
N SER A 72 -14.29 2.10 8.43
CA SER A 72 -14.71 2.80 9.66
C SER A 72 -15.52 4.07 9.41
N GLY A 73 -15.62 4.52 8.15
CA GLY A 73 -16.29 5.76 7.80
C GLY A 73 -15.50 7.01 8.17
N ALA A 74 -14.19 6.91 8.33
CA ALA A 74 -13.33 8.06 8.58
C ALA A 74 -13.47 9.10 7.46
N ARG A 75 -13.54 10.39 7.83
CA ARG A 75 -13.67 11.48 6.86
C ARG A 75 -12.36 11.84 6.18
N CYS A 76 -11.26 11.37 6.74
CA CYS A 76 -9.91 11.60 6.24
C CYS A 76 -9.74 11.02 4.84
N ALA A 77 -9.32 11.83 3.89
CA ALA A 77 -8.98 11.35 2.55
C ALA A 77 -7.56 10.75 2.57
N VAL A 78 -7.32 9.72 1.78
CA VAL A 78 -6.03 9.02 1.77
C VAL A 78 -5.24 9.33 0.51
N CYS A 79 -3.97 9.70 0.68
CA CYS A 79 -2.93 9.82 -0.33
C CYS A 79 -1.81 8.82 -0.01
N ILE A 80 -1.45 7.98 -0.96
CA ILE A 80 -0.30 7.07 -0.85
C ILE A 80 0.95 7.79 -1.32
N LEU A 81 2.02 7.68 -0.54
CA LEU A 81 3.38 8.09 -0.88
C LEU A 81 4.25 6.84 -0.90
N THR A 82 4.87 6.49 -2.03
CA THR A 82 5.55 5.19 -2.17
C THR A 82 6.87 5.27 -2.91
N SER A 83 7.86 4.50 -2.48
CA SER A 83 9.11 4.30 -3.22
C SER A 83 8.94 3.44 -4.48
N PHE A 84 7.83 2.68 -4.59
CA PHE A 84 7.64 1.71 -5.66
C PHE A 84 6.29 1.89 -6.34
N GLY A 85 6.31 2.37 -7.58
CA GLY A 85 5.15 2.44 -8.46
C GLY A 85 4.72 1.09 -9.02
N ARG A 86 4.55 0.06 -8.16
CA ARG A 86 4.10 -1.26 -8.62
C ARG A 86 2.66 -1.19 -9.12
N PRO A 87 2.37 -1.65 -10.34
CA PRO A 87 1.03 -1.54 -10.95
C PRO A 87 -0.09 -2.11 -10.08
N GLY A 88 0.18 -3.18 -9.35
CA GLY A 88 -0.81 -3.80 -8.46
C GLY A 88 -1.13 -2.97 -7.21
N TYR A 89 -0.20 -2.18 -6.72
CA TYR A 89 -0.45 -1.27 -5.60
C TYR A 89 -1.45 -0.18 -5.97
N LEU A 90 -1.32 0.38 -7.18
CA LEU A 90 -2.28 1.39 -7.63
C LEU A 90 -3.71 0.82 -7.73
N ARG A 91 -3.88 -0.40 -8.26
CA ARG A 91 -5.22 -1.02 -8.32
C ARG A 91 -5.79 -1.30 -6.93
N ARG A 92 -4.96 -1.81 -6.03
CA ARG A 92 -5.36 -2.06 -4.64
C ARG A 92 -5.71 -0.74 -3.93
N ALA A 93 -4.92 0.32 -4.15
CA ALA A 93 -5.18 1.67 -3.66
C ALA A 93 -6.53 2.21 -4.16
N MET A 94 -6.80 2.06 -5.45
CA MET A 94 -8.07 2.49 -6.04
C MET A 94 -9.27 1.74 -5.46
N ALA A 95 -9.15 0.43 -5.25
CA ALA A 95 -10.18 -0.39 -4.61
C ALA A 95 -10.40 -0.01 -3.14
N ALA A 96 -9.33 0.36 -2.44
CA ALA A 96 -9.38 0.89 -1.07
C ALA A 96 -9.97 2.31 -0.96
N GLY A 97 -10.23 2.98 -2.10
CA GLY A 97 -10.79 4.32 -2.13
C GLY A 97 -9.74 5.43 -1.98
N VAL A 98 -8.46 5.11 -2.12
CA VAL A 98 -7.36 6.08 -2.14
C VAL A 98 -7.58 7.09 -3.27
N ARG A 99 -7.33 8.36 -2.99
CA ARG A 99 -7.53 9.46 -3.95
C ARG A 99 -6.22 10.05 -4.47
N GLY A 100 -5.12 9.92 -3.73
CA GLY A 100 -3.78 10.36 -4.13
C GLY A 100 -2.82 9.18 -4.22
N PHE A 101 -1.97 9.15 -5.24
CA PHE A 101 -0.89 8.19 -5.35
C PHE A 101 0.33 8.92 -5.94
N VAL A 102 1.37 9.10 -5.13
CA VAL A 102 2.55 9.91 -5.42
C VAL A 102 3.81 9.08 -5.18
N PRO A 103 4.73 9.03 -6.14
CA PRO A 103 6.05 8.44 -5.91
C PRO A 103 6.87 9.27 -4.89
N LYS A 104 7.71 8.62 -4.06
CA LYS A 104 8.61 9.32 -3.09
C LYS A 104 9.74 10.10 -3.80
N ASP A 105 10.04 9.79 -5.03
CA ASP A 105 11.02 10.50 -5.89
C ASP A 105 10.40 11.65 -6.69
N ALA A 106 9.09 11.86 -6.59
CA ALA A 106 8.44 13.02 -7.19
C ALA A 106 8.91 14.34 -6.54
N PRO A 107 8.91 15.46 -7.30
CA PRO A 107 9.16 16.77 -6.73
C PRO A 107 8.21 17.07 -5.55
N THR A 108 8.72 17.78 -4.54
CA THR A 108 7.95 18.06 -3.30
C THR A 108 6.67 18.84 -3.58
N GLU A 109 6.71 19.72 -4.56
CA GLU A 109 5.57 20.52 -5.01
C GLU A 109 4.42 19.64 -5.50
N GLU A 110 4.72 18.46 -6.04
CA GLU A 110 3.71 17.49 -6.47
C GLU A 110 2.98 16.85 -5.29
N LEU A 111 3.67 16.54 -4.20
CA LEU A 111 3.02 16.02 -3.00
C LEU A 111 2.06 17.06 -2.40
N ALA A 112 2.48 18.32 -2.28
CA ALA A 112 1.63 19.40 -1.80
C ALA A 112 0.41 19.63 -2.72
N ALA A 113 0.61 19.57 -4.05
CA ALA A 113 -0.47 19.65 -5.02
C ALA A 113 -1.43 18.45 -4.92
N ALA A 114 -0.89 17.24 -4.69
CA ALA A 114 -1.69 16.04 -4.48
C ALA A 114 -2.56 16.16 -3.23
N VAL A 115 -1.99 16.59 -2.10
CA VAL A 115 -2.72 16.81 -0.85
C VAL A 115 -3.88 17.80 -1.04
N ARG A 116 -3.62 18.94 -1.68
CA ARG A 116 -4.66 19.95 -1.98
C ARG A 116 -5.77 19.39 -2.88
N LYS A 117 -5.40 18.66 -3.92
CA LYS A 117 -6.36 18.07 -4.86
C LYS A 117 -7.21 16.99 -4.21
N VAL A 118 -6.60 16.14 -3.38
CA VAL A 118 -7.27 15.08 -2.63
C VAL A 118 -8.22 15.68 -1.58
N HIS A 119 -7.78 16.70 -0.85
CA HIS A 119 -8.61 17.44 0.10
C HIS A 119 -9.85 18.07 -0.58
N ALA A 120 -9.68 18.63 -1.78
CA ALA A 120 -10.79 19.18 -2.57
C ALA A 120 -11.74 18.11 -3.16
N GLY A 121 -11.55 16.84 -2.83
CA GLY A 121 -12.36 15.72 -3.32
C GLY A 121 -11.96 15.19 -4.69
N GLY A 122 -10.90 15.73 -5.30
CA GLY A 122 -10.33 15.26 -6.57
C GLY A 122 -9.49 14.00 -6.41
N ARG A 123 -8.86 13.58 -7.52
CA ARG A 123 -7.88 12.49 -7.55
C ARG A 123 -6.57 12.98 -8.10
N TYR A 124 -5.47 12.57 -7.50
CA TYR A 124 -4.10 12.79 -7.99
C TYR A 124 -3.44 11.43 -8.24
N LEU A 125 -3.19 11.13 -9.50
CA LEU A 125 -2.53 9.89 -9.92
C LEU A 125 -1.46 10.27 -10.93
N ASP A 126 -0.27 9.72 -10.74
CA ASP A 126 0.78 9.80 -11.74
C ASP A 126 0.35 9.08 -13.03
N ALA A 127 0.60 9.71 -14.20
CA ALA A 127 0.10 9.21 -15.48
C ALA A 127 0.82 7.93 -15.93
N GLU A 128 2.12 7.80 -15.64
CA GLU A 128 2.91 6.61 -16.01
C GLU A 128 2.50 5.42 -15.14
N LEU A 129 2.29 5.63 -13.83
CA LEU A 129 1.79 4.60 -12.93
C LEU A 129 0.37 4.17 -13.29
N ALA A 130 -0.47 5.11 -13.70
CA ALA A 130 -1.83 4.78 -14.15
C ALA A 130 -1.80 3.92 -15.43
N ALA A 131 -0.98 4.27 -16.41
CA ALA A 131 -0.80 3.49 -17.64
C ALA A 131 -0.27 2.08 -17.33
N ALA A 132 0.77 1.95 -16.53
CA ALA A 132 1.35 0.67 -16.13
C ALA A 132 0.32 -0.23 -15.38
N ALA A 133 -0.51 0.36 -14.53
CA ALA A 133 -1.58 -0.37 -13.82
C ALA A 133 -2.69 -0.87 -14.76
N MET A 134 -2.97 -0.14 -15.83
CA MET A 134 -3.92 -0.58 -16.86
C MET A 134 -3.36 -1.72 -17.73
N GLU A 135 -2.06 -1.71 -18.02
CA GLU A 135 -1.38 -2.75 -18.80
C GLU A 135 -1.21 -4.07 -18.02
N ALA A 136 -1.03 -3.99 -16.71
CA ALA A 136 -0.74 -5.12 -15.85
C ALA A 136 -1.86 -6.19 -15.75
N GLY A 137 -3.06 -5.95 -16.28
CA GLY A 137 -4.18 -6.87 -16.28
C GLY A 137 -4.72 -7.22 -14.89
N ASP A 138 -5.72 -8.09 -14.78
CA ASP A 138 -6.27 -8.53 -13.51
C ASP A 138 -5.37 -9.54 -12.79
N ASN A 139 -5.45 -9.60 -11.45
CA ASN A 139 -4.72 -10.57 -10.67
C ASN A 139 -5.20 -12.00 -11.02
N PRO A 140 -4.33 -12.87 -11.61
CA PRO A 140 -4.74 -14.21 -12.02
C PRO A 140 -4.78 -15.19 -10.84
N LEU A 141 -4.26 -14.77 -9.66
CA LEU A 141 -4.16 -15.64 -8.50
C LEU A 141 -5.47 -15.68 -7.72
N THR A 142 -5.87 -16.85 -7.30
CA THR A 142 -6.95 -17.04 -6.32
C THR A 142 -6.52 -16.57 -4.94
N ASP A 143 -7.47 -16.34 -4.03
CA ASP A 143 -7.20 -15.96 -2.64
C ASP A 143 -6.28 -16.96 -1.95
N ARG A 144 -6.48 -18.26 -2.21
CA ARG A 144 -5.68 -19.32 -1.61
C ARG A 144 -4.26 -19.37 -2.17
N GLU A 145 -4.06 -19.13 -3.45
CA GLU A 145 -2.75 -19.01 -4.05
C GLU A 145 -1.98 -17.80 -3.49
N ARG A 146 -2.65 -16.65 -3.34
CA ARG A 146 -2.08 -15.46 -2.72
C ARG A 146 -1.65 -15.70 -1.28
N GLU A 147 -2.50 -16.35 -0.49
CA GLU A 147 -2.21 -16.67 0.90
C GLU A 147 -0.99 -17.58 1.05
N ILE A 148 -0.88 -18.60 0.20
CA ILE A 148 0.28 -19.50 0.18
C ILE A 148 1.56 -18.75 -0.21
N LEU A 149 1.52 -17.89 -1.23
CA LEU A 149 2.67 -17.09 -1.63
C LEU A 149 3.12 -16.11 -0.54
N ARG A 150 2.18 -15.47 0.19
CA ARG A 150 2.52 -14.62 1.37
C ARG A 150 3.22 -15.43 2.47
N GLN A 151 2.77 -16.64 2.75
CA GLN A 151 3.42 -17.50 3.75
C GLN A 151 4.84 -17.88 3.31
N ILE A 152 5.07 -18.13 2.00
CA ILE A 152 6.40 -18.40 1.46
C ILE A 152 7.28 -17.14 1.55
N ALA A 153 6.74 -15.96 1.25
CA ALA A 153 7.43 -14.69 1.41
C ALA A 153 7.88 -14.46 2.86
N ALA A 154 7.07 -14.88 3.83
CA ALA A 154 7.39 -14.85 5.26
C ALA A 154 8.35 -15.98 5.70
N GLY A 155 8.90 -16.77 4.77
CA GLY A 155 9.89 -17.82 5.05
C GLY A 155 9.31 -19.16 5.50
N ALA A 156 7.99 -19.36 5.42
CA ALA A 156 7.38 -20.63 5.82
C ALA A 156 7.71 -21.75 4.80
N ASP A 157 7.94 -22.94 5.31
CA ASP A 157 8.06 -24.16 4.51
C ASP A 157 6.68 -24.77 4.20
N THR A 158 6.65 -25.76 3.30
CA THR A 158 5.41 -26.40 2.86
C THR A 158 4.64 -27.05 4.00
N SER A 159 5.35 -27.63 4.98
CA SER A 159 4.73 -28.31 6.14
C SER A 159 4.11 -27.30 7.10
N GLY A 160 4.79 -26.19 7.37
CA GLY A 160 4.27 -25.09 8.19
C GLY A 160 3.05 -24.42 7.57
N ILE A 161 3.06 -24.22 6.24
CA ILE A 161 1.89 -23.71 5.51
C ILE A 161 0.72 -24.68 5.59
N ALA A 162 0.96 -25.98 5.37
CA ALA A 162 -0.06 -27.01 5.45
C ALA A 162 -0.74 -27.05 6.83
N ALA A 163 0.07 -26.97 7.90
CA ALA A 163 -0.43 -26.94 9.27
C ALA A 163 -1.27 -25.68 9.55
N ARG A 164 -0.80 -24.49 9.17
CA ARG A 164 -1.50 -23.23 9.42
C ARG A 164 -2.82 -23.10 8.66
N LEU A 165 -2.84 -23.61 7.43
CA LEU A 165 -4.02 -23.51 6.56
C LEU A 165 -4.95 -24.71 6.65
N HIS A 166 -4.65 -25.68 7.52
CA HIS A 166 -5.37 -26.96 7.66
C HIS A 166 -5.50 -27.71 6.33
N LEU A 167 -4.39 -27.81 5.58
CA LEU A 167 -4.29 -28.49 4.29
C LEU A 167 -3.30 -29.64 4.36
N SER A 168 -3.32 -30.51 3.34
CA SER A 168 -2.23 -31.45 3.13
C SER A 168 -1.05 -30.75 2.42
N GLU A 169 0.18 -31.21 2.64
CA GLU A 169 1.34 -30.69 1.89
C GLU A 169 1.19 -30.88 0.37
N GLY A 170 0.53 -31.95 -0.06
CA GLY A 170 0.20 -32.17 -1.46
C GLY A 170 -0.70 -31.07 -2.02
N THR A 171 -1.69 -30.67 -1.24
CA THR A 171 -2.59 -29.57 -1.61
C THR A 171 -1.85 -28.23 -1.72
N VAL A 172 -0.96 -27.93 -0.78
CA VAL A 172 -0.11 -26.74 -0.83
C VAL A 172 0.78 -26.74 -2.08
N ARG A 173 1.42 -27.88 -2.39
CA ARG A 173 2.22 -28.02 -3.63
C ARG A 173 1.39 -27.81 -4.91
N ASN A 174 0.15 -28.27 -4.95
CA ASN A 174 -0.74 -28.07 -6.09
C ASN A 174 -1.08 -26.59 -6.28
N TYR A 175 -1.46 -25.87 -5.21
CA TYR A 175 -1.73 -24.43 -5.29
C TYR A 175 -0.48 -23.66 -5.71
N LEU A 176 0.70 -24.00 -5.18
CA LEU A 176 1.96 -23.36 -5.56
C LEU A 176 2.29 -23.60 -7.04
N SER A 177 2.12 -24.84 -7.52
CA SER A 177 2.32 -25.17 -8.94
C SER A 177 1.36 -24.41 -9.86
N SER A 178 0.08 -24.27 -9.46
CA SER A 178 -0.90 -23.48 -10.17
C SER A 178 -0.52 -21.99 -10.20
N ALA A 179 -0.11 -21.43 -9.05
CA ALA A 179 0.34 -20.05 -8.96
C ALA A 179 1.57 -19.80 -9.86
N MET A 180 2.59 -20.68 -9.80
CA MET A 180 3.77 -20.59 -10.66
C MET A 180 3.41 -20.63 -12.16
N SER A 181 2.48 -21.50 -12.56
CA SER A 181 2.00 -21.58 -13.93
C SER A 181 1.32 -20.29 -14.38
N LYS A 182 0.45 -19.71 -13.55
CA LYS A 182 -0.25 -18.45 -13.83
C LYS A 182 0.70 -17.25 -13.94
N LEU A 183 1.79 -17.28 -13.15
CA LEU A 183 2.81 -16.23 -13.13
C LEU A 183 3.93 -16.44 -14.18
N GLY A 184 3.90 -17.55 -14.92
CA GLY A 184 4.93 -17.88 -15.91
C GLY A 184 6.31 -18.11 -15.29
N THR A 185 6.37 -18.55 -14.03
CA THR A 185 7.63 -18.74 -13.28
C THR A 185 7.95 -20.22 -13.06
N SER A 186 9.24 -20.57 -12.95
CA SER A 186 9.69 -21.94 -12.73
C SER A 186 10.10 -22.26 -11.28
N GLY A 187 10.00 -21.26 -10.35
CA GLY A 187 10.45 -21.41 -8.98
C GLY A 187 9.58 -20.66 -7.97
N ARG A 188 9.46 -21.22 -6.76
CA ARG A 188 8.60 -20.63 -5.70
C ARG A 188 9.01 -19.21 -5.31
N LEU A 189 10.31 -18.92 -5.25
CA LEU A 189 10.81 -17.56 -4.92
C LEU A 189 10.58 -16.59 -6.08
N ALA A 190 10.77 -17.05 -7.32
CA ALA A 190 10.44 -16.25 -8.51
C ALA A 190 8.93 -15.94 -8.58
N ALA A 191 8.07 -16.89 -8.19
CA ALA A 191 6.63 -16.66 -8.10
C ALA A 191 6.26 -15.64 -7.02
N VAL A 192 6.91 -15.69 -5.86
CA VAL A 192 6.75 -14.68 -4.79
C VAL A 192 7.18 -13.31 -5.32
N GLN A 193 8.37 -13.21 -5.90
CA GLN A 193 8.90 -11.96 -6.43
C GLN A 193 7.98 -11.37 -7.50
N ALA A 194 7.57 -12.14 -8.49
CA ALA A 194 6.65 -11.70 -9.53
C ALA A 194 5.31 -11.22 -8.95
N ALA A 195 4.76 -11.96 -7.97
CA ALA A 195 3.52 -11.57 -7.33
C ALA A 195 3.65 -10.29 -6.48
N GLN A 196 4.80 -10.07 -5.83
CA GLN A 196 5.12 -8.83 -5.11
C GLN A 196 5.31 -7.64 -6.06
N GLU A 197 6.08 -7.81 -7.15
CA GLU A 197 6.27 -6.77 -8.16
C GLU A 197 4.96 -6.31 -8.79
N MET A 198 4.02 -7.24 -8.97
CA MET A 198 2.68 -6.93 -9.45
C MET A 198 1.72 -6.43 -8.34
N GLY A 199 2.15 -6.39 -7.07
CA GLY A 199 1.32 -6.05 -5.91
C GLY A 199 0.12 -6.99 -5.72
N TRP A 200 0.26 -8.25 -6.09
CA TRP A 200 -0.77 -9.27 -5.93
C TRP A 200 -0.73 -9.97 -4.56
N ILE A 201 0.42 -9.86 -3.87
CA ILE A 201 0.62 -10.34 -2.50
C ILE A 201 1.35 -9.32 -1.66
#